data_7fbf68ea2326d60d7e022e5332d88598
#
_entry.id   7fbf68ea2326d60d7e022e5332d88598
#
_cell.length_a   1.000
_cell.length_b   1.000
_cell.length_c   1.000
_cell.angle_alpha   90.00
_cell.angle_beta   90.00
_cell.angle_gamma   90.00
#
_symmetry.space_group_name_H-M   'P 1'
#
loop_
_entity.id
_entity.type
_entity.pdbx_description
1 polymer ?
#
loop_
_entity_poly.entity_id
_entity_poly.type
_entity_poly.pdbx_seq_one_letter_code
_entity_poly.pdbx_strand_id
1 'polypeptide(L)'
;MKNFDYSLFVEINNLSYIFFVGYVDEHNNFKLVYKSEVPLEGMKDNSVSDLDSAFNVIKENIFLMEQKLNFTFKETILILENFKPTFINFSGYKKLNGSQVLRENITYILNTLKSCVDKFELKKKVLHIFNSKFILDNKKIDNLPIGLFGDFYSHELSFVLISSNDYKNLEIIFDRCNLKIKKTYIKSFIKGAY
;
A
#
# COMPACT_ATOMS: atom_id res chain seq x y z
N MET A 1 -27.18 16.10 -11.60
CA MET A 1 -26.32 15.86 -10.40
C MET A 1 -24.90 15.68 -10.91
N LYS A 2 -23.91 16.42 -10.39
CA LYS A 2 -22.50 16.12 -10.71
C LYS A 2 -22.19 14.73 -10.12
N ASN A 3 -21.84 13.77 -10.96
CA ASN A 3 -21.32 12.48 -10.49
C ASN A 3 -19.90 12.73 -9.96
N PHE A 4 -19.76 12.79 -8.64
CA PHE A 4 -18.45 12.81 -8.01
C PHE A 4 -17.90 11.39 -7.94
N ASP A 5 -16.63 11.21 -8.27
CA ASP A 5 -15.92 9.94 -8.10
C ASP A 5 -15.45 9.86 -6.65
N TYR A 6 -16.33 9.33 -5.78
CA TYR A 6 -16.05 9.19 -4.36
C TYR A 6 -15.04 8.08 -4.10
N SER A 7 -14.06 8.36 -3.28
CA SER A 7 -13.11 7.38 -2.75
C SER A 7 -13.40 7.12 -1.27
N LEU A 8 -13.56 5.85 -0.93
CA LEU A 8 -13.68 5.38 0.46
C LEU A 8 -12.30 5.01 0.99
N PHE A 9 -11.99 5.51 2.17
CA PHE A 9 -10.79 5.18 2.93
C PHE A 9 -11.20 4.60 4.27
N VAL A 10 -10.53 3.53 4.67
CA VAL A 10 -10.68 2.94 6.00
C VAL A 10 -9.32 2.89 6.66
N GLU A 11 -9.16 3.63 7.74
CA GLU A 11 -7.96 3.58 8.57
C GLU A 11 -8.22 2.66 9.76
N ILE A 12 -7.30 1.75 10.01
CA ILE A 12 -7.29 0.88 11.19
C ILE A 12 -6.11 1.32 12.05
N ASN A 13 -6.43 1.90 13.22
CA ASN A 13 -5.44 2.30 14.21
C ASN A 13 -5.52 1.40 15.47
N ASN A 14 -4.86 1.78 16.57
CA ASN A 14 -4.84 0.97 17.79
C ASN A 14 -6.16 0.96 18.56
N LEU A 15 -7.02 1.95 18.35
CA LEU A 15 -8.19 2.22 19.18
C LEU A 15 -9.49 2.21 18.40
N SER A 16 -9.43 2.47 17.09
CA SER A 16 -10.62 2.72 16.29
C SER A 16 -10.45 2.31 14.82
N TYR A 17 -11.60 2.10 14.16
CA TYR A 17 -11.73 2.21 12.73
C TYR A 17 -12.14 3.63 12.38
N ILE A 18 -11.44 4.28 11.48
CA ILE A 18 -11.79 5.61 10.96
C ILE A 18 -12.18 5.45 9.50
N PHE A 19 -13.41 5.81 9.19
CA PHE A 19 -13.94 5.82 7.83
C PHE A 19 -13.99 7.24 7.33
N PHE A 20 -13.51 7.49 6.14
CA PHE A 20 -13.68 8.78 5.51
C PHE A 20 -13.89 8.66 4.00
N VAL A 21 -14.74 9.54 3.49
CA VAL A 21 -15.08 9.61 2.08
C VAL A 21 -14.76 11.00 1.56
N GLY A 22 -14.15 11.05 0.42
CA GLY A 22 -13.87 12.30 -0.27
C GLY A 22 -13.72 12.09 -1.77
N TYR A 23 -13.52 13.19 -2.46
CA TYR A 23 -13.25 13.23 -3.89
C TYR A 23 -12.18 14.28 -4.19
N VAL A 24 -11.56 14.17 -5.34
CA VAL A 24 -10.63 15.19 -5.84
C VAL A 24 -11.41 16.12 -6.76
N ASP A 25 -11.36 17.42 -6.47
CA ASP A 25 -12.03 18.44 -7.30
C ASP A 25 -11.24 18.75 -8.60
N GLU A 26 -11.80 19.60 -9.45
CA GLU A 26 -11.22 20.01 -10.73
C GLU A 26 -9.87 20.74 -10.58
N HIS A 27 -9.55 21.21 -9.35
CA HIS A 27 -8.30 21.88 -9.01
C HIS A 27 -7.29 20.96 -8.32
N ASN A 28 -7.50 19.64 -8.36
CA ASN A 28 -6.71 18.63 -7.68
C ASN A 28 -6.69 18.74 -6.13
N ASN A 29 -7.70 19.41 -5.53
CA ASN A 29 -7.83 19.45 -4.08
C ASN A 29 -8.72 18.30 -3.59
N PHE A 30 -8.29 17.61 -2.53
CA PHE A 30 -9.11 16.61 -1.87
C PHE A 30 -10.19 17.29 -1.04
N LYS A 31 -11.45 16.90 -1.23
CA LYS A 31 -12.62 17.36 -0.48
C LYS A 31 -13.17 16.23 0.35
N LEU A 32 -13.07 16.38 1.66
CA LEU A 32 -13.67 15.46 2.62
C LEU A 32 -15.19 15.69 2.67
N VAL A 33 -15.96 14.61 2.48
CA VAL A 33 -17.44 14.65 2.45
C VAL A 33 -18.05 13.99 3.68
N TYR A 34 -17.39 12.93 4.16
CA TYR A 34 -17.86 12.15 5.30
C TYR A 34 -16.71 11.66 6.15
N LYS A 35 -16.89 11.65 7.47
CA LYS A 35 -15.97 11.00 8.41
C LYS A 35 -16.78 10.38 9.55
N SER A 36 -16.42 9.16 9.94
CA SER A 36 -16.87 8.52 11.17
C SER A 36 -15.71 7.79 11.83
N GLU A 37 -15.80 7.64 13.13
CA GLU A 37 -14.83 6.90 13.93
C GLU A 37 -15.59 6.01 14.91
N VAL A 38 -15.24 4.74 14.99
CA VAL A 38 -15.87 3.74 15.85
C VAL A 38 -14.82 2.90 16.55
N PRO A 39 -15.12 2.37 17.75
CA PRO A 39 -14.19 1.52 18.48
C PRO A 39 -13.66 0.36 17.66
N LEU A 40 -12.41 -0.04 17.93
CA LEU A 40 -11.75 -1.16 17.30
C LEU A 40 -12.26 -2.48 17.91
N GLU A 41 -13.20 -3.13 17.24
CA GLU A 41 -13.69 -4.46 17.62
C GLU A 41 -13.14 -5.53 16.68
N GLY A 42 -12.96 -6.76 17.20
CA GLY A 42 -12.45 -7.90 16.45
C GLY A 42 -10.96 -7.85 16.13
N MET A 43 -10.22 -6.88 16.67
CA MET A 43 -8.77 -6.73 16.50
C MET A 43 -8.06 -6.81 17.85
N LYS A 44 -6.91 -7.45 17.88
CA LYS A 44 -6.02 -7.51 19.05
C LYS A 44 -4.56 -7.56 18.58
N ASP A 45 -3.68 -6.81 19.25
CA ASP A 45 -2.23 -6.79 18.97
C ASP A 45 -1.89 -6.54 17.48
N ASN A 46 -2.70 -5.72 16.81
CA ASN A 46 -2.58 -5.36 15.39
C ASN A 46 -2.86 -6.52 14.40
N SER A 47 -3.62 -7.51 14.83
CA SER A 47 -4.12 -8.58 13.98
C SER A 47 -5.62 -8.83 14.22
N VAL A 48 -6.27 -9.46 13.27
CA VAL A 48 -7.67 -9.84 13.40
C VAL A 48 -7.77 -10.99 14.40
N SER A 49 -8.48 -10.78 15.50
CA SER A 49 -8.73 -11.79 16.55
C SER A 49 -10.13 -12.40 16.47
N ASP A 50 -11.09 -11.65 15.94
CA ASP A 50 -12.46 -12.08 15.71
C ASP A 50 -12.97 -11.46 14.39
N LEU A 51 -13.10 -12.32 13.37
CA LEU A 51 -13.53 -11.93 12.03
C LEU A 51 -14.96 -11.40 12.00
N ASP A 52 -15.85 -11.98 12.79
CA ASP A 52 -17.27 -11.62 12.77
C ASP A 52 -17.50 -10.28 13.46
N SER A 53 -16.89 -10.04 14.60
CA SER A 53 -16.95 -8.75 15.29
C SER A 53 -16.38 -7.63 14.39
N ALA A 54 -15.21 -7.82 13.79
CA ALA A 54 -14.62 -6.84 12.88
C ALA A 54 -15.50 -6.61 11.64
N PHE A 55 -16.02 -7.68 11.03
CA PHE A 55 -16.94 -7.59 9.90
C PHE A 55 -18.21 -6.80 10.21
N ASN A 56 -18.86 -7.09 11.34
CA ASN A 56 -20.13 -6.44 11.69
C ASN A 56 -19.97 -4.93 11.86
N VAL A 57 -18.93 -4.50 12.60
CA VAL A 57 -18.64 -3.06 12.78
C VAL A 57 -18.33 -2.38 11.45
N ILE A 58 -17.51 -2.98 10.61
CA ILE A 58 -17.14 -2.39 9.32
C ILE A 58 -18.35 -2.33 8.39
N LYS A 59 -19.12 -3.41 8.29
CA LYS A 59 -20.33 -3.49 7.45
C LYS A 59 -21.38 -2.44 7.84
N GLU A 60 -21.65 -2.32 9.14
CA GLU A 60 -22.64 -1.34 9.63
C GLU A 60 -22.23 0.09 9.26
N ASN A 61 -20.98 0.45 9.48
CA ASN A 61 -20.48 1.79 9.16
C ASN A 61 -20.49 2.08 7.66
N ILE A 62 -20.12 1.11 6.82
CA ILE A 62 -20.21 1.25 5.36
C ILE A 62 -21.65 1.46 4.95
N PHE A 63 -22.59 0.67 5.46
CA PHE A 63 -24.01 0.81 5.17
C PHE A 63 -24.56 2.19 5.54
N LEU A 64 -24.24 2.71 6.72
CA LEU A 64 -24.64 4.05 7.16
C LEU A 64 -24.08 5.16 6.25
N MET A 65 -22.82 5.03 5.80
CA MET A 65 -22.22 5.97 4.86
C MET A 65 -22.90 5.92 3.49
N GLU A 66 -23.15 4.72 2.96
CA GLU A 66 -23.80 4.52 1.67
C GLU A 66 -25.20 5.11 1.66
N GLN A 67 -25.97 4.88 2.73
CA GLN A 67 -27.30 5.50 2.91
C GLN A 67 -27.21 7.03 2.93
N LYS A 68 -26.27 7.58 3.72
CA LYS A 68 -26.15 9.04 3.89
C LYS A 68 -25.71 9.74 2.60
N LEU A 69 -24.84 9.09 1.82
CA LEU A 69 -24.30 9.64 0.58
C LEU A 69 -25.12 9.27 -0.65
N ASN A 70 -26.09 8.37 -0.51
CA ASN A 70 -26.83 7.74 -1.61
C ASN A 70 -25.88 7.23 -2.70
N PHE A 71 -24.84 6.52 -2.27
CA PHE A 71 -23.75 6.03 -3.13
C PHE A 71 -23.26 4.68 -2.61
N THR A 72 -23.06 3.69 -3.50
CA THR A 72 -22.57 2.35 -3.15
C THR A 72 -21.12 2.23 -3.52
N PHE A 73 -20.27 1.87 -2.55
CA PHE A 73 -18.84 1.66 -2.74
C PHE A 73 -18.56 0.24 -3.23
N LYS A 74 -17.62 0.10 -4.15
CA LYS A 74 -17.10 -1.19 -4.63
C LYS A 74 -15.64 -1.42 -4.25
N GLU A 75 -14.93 -0.35 -3.94
CA GLU A 75 -13.51 -0.35 -3.63
C GLU A 75 -13.23 0.51 -2.41
N THR A 76 -12.18 0.15 -1.68
CA THR A 76 -11.67 0.93 -0.56
C THR A 76 -10.16 1.05 -0.60
N ILE A 77 -9.64 2.13 -0.02
CA ILE A 77 -8.22 2.31 0.27
C ILE A 77 -8.02 2.07 1.77
N LEU A 78 -7.20 1.07 2.09
CA LEU A 78 -6.92 0.68 3.46
C LEU A 78 -5.67 1.39 3.97
N ILE A 79 -5.75 1.98 5.16
CA ILE A 79 -4.63 2.63 5.84
C ILE A 79 -4.39 1.89 7.15
N LEU A 80 -3.19 1.32 7.30
CA LEU A 80 -2.82 0.54 8.47
C LEU A 80 -1.86 1.34 9.35
N GLU A 81 -2.23 1.53 10.60
CA GLU A 81 -1.35 2.05 11.64
C GLU A 81 -0.90 0.89 12.53
N ASN A 82 0.39 0.85 12.87
CA ASN A 82 0.98 -0.11 13.82
C ASN A 82 0.89 -1.62 13.48
N PHE A 83 0.65 -1.98 12.23
CA PHE A 83 0.65 -3.38 11.77
C PHE A 83 2.06 -4.03 11.71
N LYS A 84 3.03 -3.49 12.45
CA LYS A 84 4.42 -3.98 12.58
C LYS A 84 5.01 -4.40 11.23
N PRO A 85 5.13 -3.49 10.27
CA PRO A 85 5.71 -3.82 8.97
C PRO A 85 7.17 -4.25 9.13
N THR A 86 7.59 -5.20 8.32
CA THR A 86 9.00 -5.58 8.21
C THR A 86 9.62 -4.85 7.02
N PHE A 87 10.81 -4.31 7.24
CA PHE A 87 11.58 -3.62 6.20
C PHE A 87 12.76 -4.48 5.82
N ILE A 88 12.93 -4.72 4.54
CA ILE A 88 14.10 -5.42 4.01
C ILE A 88 14.64 -4.68 2.80
N ASN A 89 15.97 -4.63 2.69
CA ASN A 89 16.66 -4.00 1.58
C ASN A 89 17.38 -5.07 0.77
N PHE A 90 17.21 -5.02 -0.53
CA PHE A 90 17.93 -5.87 -1.47
C PHE A 90 18.55 -5.03 -2.58
N SER A 91 19.76 -5.41 -2.98
CA SER A 91 20.44 -4.84 -4.12
C SER A 91 20.50 -5.86 -5.24
N GLY A 92 20.11 -5.44 -6.43
CA GLY A 92 20.33 -6.17 -7.67
C GLY A 92 21.29 -5.42 -8.58
N TYR A 93 21.97 -6.14 -9.45
CA TYR A 93 22.89 -5.52 -10.40
C TYR A 93 22.72 -6.07 -11.82
N LYS A 94 23.14 -5.28 -12.78
CA LYS A 94 23.19 -5.63 -14.19
C LYS A 94 24.54 -5.20 -14.76
N LYS A 95 25.24 -6.14 -15.40
CA LYS A 95 26.44 -5.84 -16.19
C LYS A 95 26.01 -5.25 -17.53
N LEU A 96 26.52 -4.09 -17.88
CA LEU A 96 26.17 -3.33 -19.09
C LEU A 96 27.26 -3.41 -20.18
N ASN A 97 28.53 -3.64 -19.80
CA ASN A 97 29.68 -3.72 -20.70
C ASN A 97 29.80 -2.49 -21.62
N GLY A 98 29.76 -1.29 -21.05
CA GLY A 98 29.83 -0.05 -21.80
C GLY A 98 28.52 0.35 -22.49
N SER A 99 27.41 -0.36 -22.29
CA SER A 99 26.13 0.00 -22.89
C SER A 99 25.34 0.99 -22.01
N GLN A 100 24.26 1.55 -22.55
CA GLN A 100 23.37 2.42 -21.81
C GLN A 100 22.51 1.63 -20.80
N VAL A 101 22.17 2.26 -19.68
CA VAL A 101 21.11 1.80 -18.79
C VAL A 101 19.76 1.98 -19.47
N LEU A 102 19.07 0.87 -19.72
CA LEU A 102 17.75 0.84 -20.34
C LEU A 102 16.65 0.60 -19.29
N ARG A 103 15.40 0.92 -19.61
CA ARG A 103 14.24 0.63 -18.76
C ARG A 103 14.11 -0.87 -18.46
N GLU A 104 14.45 -1.72 -19.42
CA GLU A 104 14.44 -3.18 -19.29
C GLU A 104 15.42 -3.66 -18.22
N ASN A 105 16.58 -3.00 -18.06
CA ASN A 105 17.55 -3.34 -17.02
C ASN A 105 16.95 -3.10 -15.62
N ILE A 106 16.24 -1.98 -15.44
CA ILE A 106 15.57 -1.63 -14.20
C ILE A 106 14.45 -2.63 -13.90
N THR A 107 13.58 -2.91 -14.89
CA THR A 107 12.49 -3.86 -14.78
C THR A 107 13.00 -5.26 -14.45
N TYR A 108 14.11 -5.69 -15.07
CA TYR A 108 14.76 -6.96 -14.77
C TYR A 108 15.19 -7.04 -13.30
N ILE A 109 15.89 -6.03 -12.80
CA ILE A 109 16.34 -5.99 -11.40
C ILE A 109 15.12 -6.01 -10.46
N LEU A 110 14.11 -5.17 -10.71
CA LEU A 110 12.89 -5.08 -9.91
C LEU A 110 12.19 -6.45 -9.81
N ASN A 111 11.98 -7.11 -10.94
CA ASN A 111 11.30 -8.41 -10.98
C ASN A 111 12.13 -9.51 -10.32
N THR A 112 13.46 -9.49 -10.50
CA THR A 112 14.37 -10.45 -9.87
C THR A 112 14.33 -10.30 -8.35
N LEU A 113 14.46 -9.07 -7.83
CA LEU A 113 14.44 -8.81 -6.39
C LEU A 113 13.07 -9.11 -5.78
N LYS A 114 11.97 -8.77 -6.46
CA LYS A 114 10.63 -9.15 -6.02
C LYS A 114 10.47 -10.67 -5.92
N SER A 115 10.91 -11.42 -6.93
CA SER A 115 10.91 -12.89 -6.89
C SER A 115 11.77 -13.46 -5.77
N CYS A 116 12.90 -12.83 -5.44
CA CYS A 116 13.70 -13.22 -4.28
C CYS A 116 12.93 -13.03 -2.98
N VAL A 117 12.32 -11.84 -2.79
CA VAL A 117 11.51 -11.57 -1.58
C VAL A 117 10.40 -12.59 -1.43
N ASP A 118 9.66 -12.88 -2.49
CA ASP A 118 8.55 -13.85 -2.47
C ASP A 118 9.03 -15.27 -2.10
N LYS A 119 10.27 -15.64 -2.42
CA LYS A 119 10.87 -16.94 -2.07
C LYS A 119 11.38 -17.02 -0.64
N PHE A 120 11.95 -15.93 -0.11
CA PHE A 120 12.54 -15.92 1.23
C PHE A 120 11.52 -15.56 2.32
N GLU A 121 10.53 -14.75 2.00
CA GLU A 121 9.52 -14.25 2.93
C GLU A 121 8.14 -14.87 2.69
N LEU A 122 8.08 -16.22 2.66
CA LEU A 122 6.87 -17.00 2.31
C LEU A 122 5.61 -16.66 3.12
N LYS A 123 5.78 -16.15 4.35
CA LYS A 123 4.66 -15.81 5.24
C LYS A 123 4.33 -14.32 5.23
N LYS A 124 4.93 -13.55 4.32
CA LYS A 124 4.74 -12.10 4.24
C LYS A 124 4.27 -11.68 2.85
N LYS A 125 3.50 -10.61 2.82
CA LYS A 125 3.01 -9.95 1.62
C LYS A 125 3.73 -8.62 1.44
N VAL A 126 4.27 -8.37 0.26
CA VAL A 126 4.86 -7.08 -0.10
C VAL A 126 3.73 -6.07 -0.27
N LEU A 127 3.76 -4.98 0.50
CA LEU A 127 2.84 -3.84 0.36
C LEU A 127 3.43 -2.72 -0.48
N HIS A 128 4.71 -2.40 -0.24
CA HIS A 128 5.39 -1.30 -0.93
C HIS A 128 6.80 -1.68 -1.34
N ILE A 129 7.24 -1.09 -2.44
CA ILE A 129 8.62 -1.18 -2.93
C ILE A 129 9.07 0.25 -3.22
N PHE A 130 10.19 0.65 -2.62
CA PHE A 130 10.78 1.97 -2.78
C PHE A 130 12.18 1.87 -3.39
N ASN A 131 12.51 2.83 -4.23
CA ASN A 131 13.89 3.01 -4.69
C ASN A 131 14.71 3.61 -3.54
N SER A 132 15.77 2.92 -3.13
CA SER A 132 16.64 3.38 -2.05
C SER A 132 17.93 3.97 -2.59
N LYS A 133 18.54 3.34 -3.58
CA LYS A 133 19.82 3.79 -4.09
C LYS A 133 20.05 3.33 -5.53
N PHE A 134 20.64 4.22 -6.33
CA PHE A 134 21.12 3.93 -7.68
C PHE A 134 22.64 4.07 -7.71
N ILE A 135 23.34 3.11 -8.29
CA ILE A 135 24.80 3.09 -8.40
C ILE A 135 25.16 2.73 -9.83
N LEU A 136 25.97 3.57 -10.48
CA LEU A 136 26.56 3.31 -11.79
C LEU A 136 28.08 3.41 -11.67
N ASP A 137 28.79 2.35 -12.03
CA ASP A 137 30.26 2.25 -11.96
C ASP A 137 30.82 2.70 -10.59
N ASN A 138 30.23 2.15 -9.50
CA ASN A 138 30.58 2.46 -8.10
C ASN A 138 30.28 3.89 -7.64
N LYS A 139 29.61 4.71 -8.46
CA LYS A 139 29.19 6.06 -8.09
C LYS A 139 27.69 6.09 -7.77
N LYS A 140 27.35 6.64 -6.60
CA LYS A 140 25.94 6.89 -6.25
C LYS A 140 25.36 7.97 -7.16
N ILE A 141 24.15 7.76 -7.64
CA ILE A 141 23.41 8.67 -8.51
C ILE A 141 22.07 8.99 -7.85
N ASP A 142 21.64 10.24 -7.92
CA ASP A 142 20.42 10.70 -7.25
C ASP A 142 19.14 10.30 -7.99
N ASN A 143 19.20 10.14 -9.30
CA ASN A 143 18.07 9.79 -10.14
C ASN A 143 18.32 8.49 -10.91
N LEU A 144 17.26 7.89 -11.46
CA LEU A 144 17.37 6.73 -12.35
C LEU A 144 18.27 7.07 -13.55
N PRO A 145 19.40 6.34 -13.76
CA PRO A 145 20.40 6.67 -14.77
C PRO A 145 20.04 6.20 -16.18
N ILE A 146 18.77 6.27 -16.56
CA ILE A 146 18.33 5.84 -17.90
C ILE A 146 19.03 6.66 -18.98
N GLY A 147 19.63 5.95 -19.95
CA GLY A 147 20.36 6.57 -21.06
C GLY A 147 21.84 6.84 -20.75
N LEU A 148 22.31 6.74 -19.50
CA LEU A 148 23.72 6.87 -19.18
C LEU A 148 24.48 5.58 -19.55
N PHE A 149 25.68 5.73 -20.06
CA PHE A 149 26.60 4.63 -20.35
C PHE A 149 27.35 4.21 -19.08
N GLY A 150 27.64 2.92 -18.95
CA GLY A 150 28.42 2.38 -17.84
C GLY A 150 28.71 0.90 -18.02
N ASP A 151 29.52 0.36 -17.12
CA ASP A 151 29.87 -1.06 -17.11
C ASP A 151 28.97 -1.85 -16.16
N PHE A 152 28.61 -1.26 -15.01
CA PHE A 152 27.81 -1.91 -13.98
C PHE A 152 26.75 -0.96 -13.43
N TYR A 153 25.51 -1.39 -13.48
CA TYR A 153 24.40 -0.72 -12.82
C TYR A 153 23.89 -1.56 -11.65
N SER A 154 23.78 -0.96 -10.47
CA SER A 154 23.18 -1.56 -9.28
C SER A 154 22.02 -0.71 -8.79
N HIS A 155 20.98 -1.39 -8.34
CA HIS A 155 19.77 -0.77 -7.81
C HIS A 155 19.41 -1.42 -6.47
N GLU A 156 19.36 -0.62 -5.44
CA GLU A 156 18.87 -1.03 -4.11
C GLU A 156 17.39 -0.66 -3.96
N LEU A 157 16.60 -1.64 -3.53
CA LEU A 157 15.17 -1.50 -3.27
C LEU A 157 14.88 -1.80 -1.81
N SER A 158 14.01 -0.98 -1.21
CA SER A 158 13.42 -1.24 0.11
C SER A 158 12.03 -1.83 -0.06
N PHE A 159 11.81 -2.99 0.52
CA PHE A 159 10.52 -3.67 0.53
C PHE A 159 9.88 -3.51 1.90
N VAL A 160 8.58 -3.24 1.90
CA VAL A 160 7.75 -3.16 3.10
C VAL A 160 6.76 -4.31 3.06
N LEU A 161 6.84 -5.16 4.07
CA LEU A 161 6.05 -6.38 4.13
C LEU A 161 5.21 -6.41 5.40
N ILE A 162 4.06 -7.09 5.32
CA ILE A 162 3.26 -7.47 6.48
C ILE A 162 2.99 -8.97 6.47
N SER A 163 2.47 -9.49 7.59
CA SER A 163 2.02 -10.88 7.68
C SER A 163 0.98 -11.18 6.59
N SER A 164 1.18 -12.27 5.82
CA SER A 164 0.24 -12.70 4.80
C SER A 164 -1.10 -13.12 5.38
N ASN A 165 -1.10 -13.72 6.58
CA ASN A 165 -2.31 -14.16 7.25
C ASN A 165 -3.14 -12.96 7.73
N ASP A 166 -2.49 -11.97 8.35
CA ASP A 166 -3.20 -10.76 8.79
C ASP A 166 -3.81 -10.01 7.62
N TYR A 167 -3.07 -9.91 6.50
CA TYR A 167 -3.60 -9.28 5.30
C TYR A 167 -4.76 -10.06 4.68
N LYS A 168 -4.70 -11.40 4.62
CA LYS A 168 -5.80 -12.25 4.14
C LYS A 168 -7.04 -12.11 5.00
N ASN A 169 -6.88 -12.03 6.33
CA ASN A 169 -8.01 -11.82 7.23
C ASN A 169 -8.70 -10.47 6.94
N LEU A 170 -7.92 -9.41 6.69
CA LEU A 170 -8.49 -8.13 6.26
C LEU A 170 -9.20 -8.24 4.90
N GLU A 171 -8.57 -8.90 3.91
CA GLU A 171 -9.21 -9.14 2.61
C GLU A 171 -10.58 -9.85 2.79
N ILE A 172 -10.66 -10.89 3.61
CA ILE A 172 -11.90 -11.62 3.87
C ILE A 172 -12.98 -10.69 4.47
N ILE A 173 -12.62 -9.84 5.43
CA ILE A 173 -13.58 -8.91 6.05
C ILE A 173 -14.15 -7.95 5.01
N PHE A 174 -13.30 -7.33 4.19
CA PHE A 174 -13.75 -6.37 3.18
C PHE A 174 -14.50 -7.05 2.02
N ASP A 175 -14.09 -8.23 1.58
CA ASP A 175 -14.80 -9.02 0.57
C ASP A 175 -16.21 -9.41 1.04
N ARG A 176 -16.39 -9.76 2.32
CA ARG A 176 -17.71 -10.01 2.93
C ARG A 176 -18.58 -8.74 2.95
N CYS A 177 -17.98 -7.56 2.94
CA CYS A 177 -18.67 -6.27 2.78
C CYS A 177 -18.94 -5.90 1.31
N ASN A 178 -18.63 -6.77 0.35
CA ASN A 178 -18.64 -6.50 -1.10
C ASN A 178 -17.72 -5.35 -1.51
N LEU A 179 -16.63 -5.14 -0.77
CA LEU A 179 -15.62 -4.13 -1.02
C LEU A 179 -14.28 -4.77 -1.40
N LYS A 180 -13.72 -4.38 -2.53
CA LYS A 180 -12.37 -4.75 -2.90
C LYS A 180 -11.36 -3.77 -2.30
N ILE A 181 -10.31 -4.27 -1.66
CA ILE A 181 -9.17 -3.44 -1.26
C ILE A 181 -8.38 -3.07 -2.51
N LYS A 182 -8.51 -1.81 -2.95
CA LYS A 182 -7.81 -1.28 -4.13
C LYS A 182 -6.33 -1.03 -3.86
N LYS A 183 -6.02 -0.47 -2.69
CA LYS A 183 -4.66 -0.16 -2.22
C LYS A 183 -4.61 -0.27 -0.71
N THR A 184 -3.43 -0.60 -0.21
CA THR A 184 -3.14 -0.59 1.22
C THR A 184 -1.92 0.26 1.48
N TYR A 185 -1.99 1.16 2.45
CA TYR A 185 -0.90 2.01 2.88
C TYR A 185 -0.59 1.82 4.35
N ILE A 186 0.69 1.88 4.70
CA ILE A 186 1.12 2.04 6.09
C ILE A 186 1.10 3.53 6.42
N LYS A 187 0.42 3.91 7.50
CA LYS A 187 0.17 5.32 7.88
C LYS A 187 1.45 6.15 8.01
N SER A 188 2.53 5.58 8.53
CA SER A 188 3.81 6.27 8.68
C SER A 188 4.39 6.77 7.34
N PHE A 189 4.13 6.08 6.23
CA PHE A 189 4.57 6.53 4.91
C PHE A 189 3.74 7.69 4.37
N ILE A 190 2.44 7.68 4.64
CA ILE A 190 1.57 8.80 4.24
C ILE A 190 2.00 10.07 4.96
N LYS A 191 2.36 9.98 6.25
CA LYS A 191 2.85 11.12 7.05
C LYS A 191 4.22 11.64 6.59
N GLY A 192 5.08 10.78 6.04
CA GLY A 192 6.42 11.15 5.56
C GLY A 192 6.45 11.70 4.13
N ALA A 193 5.31 11.71 3.43
CA ALA A 193 5.19 12.24 2.07
C ALA A 193 4.77 13.72 2.00
N TYR A 194 4.64 14.40 3.16
CA TYR A 194 4.31 15.81 3.29
C TYR A 194 5.48 16.60 3.88
#